data_da97fb3831749f4d0ad18bf86aae50a4
#
_entry.id   da97fb3831749f4d0ad18bf86aae50a4
#
_cell.length_a   1.000
_cell.length_b   1.000
_cell.length_c   1.000
_cell.angle_alpha   90.00
_cell.angle_beta   90.00
_cell.angle_gamma   90.00
#
_symmetry.space_group_name_H-M   'P 1'
#
loop_
_entity.id
_entity.type
_entity.pdbx_description
1 polymer ?
#
loop_
_entity_poly.entity_id
_entity_poly.type
_entity_poly.pdbx_seq_one_letter_code
_entity_poly.pdbx_strand_id
1 'polypeptide(L)'
;ITYGDWSSDVCSSDLCRARKLPWPELEAILPEVAALNGKALDIALRYPVSGCTDITGFGILGHCLEMAKGSQVRIRLHFDALPFYANALAMYRKGETTGSNKANKLLVRDDLELIRPLDAVQTEILFDPQTSGGLLVSVPREDADRMVEDLISSGVPSARIIGAAINGSPGLSID
;
A
#
# COMPACT_ATOMS: atom_id res chain seq x y z
N ILE A 1 -11.37 2.22 -3.97
CA ILE A 1 -10.41 2.30 -2.85
C ILE A 1 -9.44 3.40 -3.17
N THR A 2 -9.36 4.38 -2.30
CA THR A 2 -8.45 5.52 -2.43
C THR A 2 -7.40 5.42 -1.35
N TYR A 3 -6.14 5.65 -1.70
CA TYR A 3 -5.00 5.47 -0.82
C TYR A 3 -4.15 6.75 -0.70
N GLY A 4 -3.59 7.01 0.51
CA GLY A 4 -2.53 7.99 0.76
C GLY A 4 -1.13 7.38 0.55
N ASP A 5 -0.11 7.85 1.23
CA ASP A 5 1.26 7.37 1.05
C ASP A 5 1.44 5.87 1.37
N TRP A 6 2.07 5.16 0.44
CA TRP A 6 2.48 3.77 0.62
C TRP A 6 3.84 3.52 -0.02
N SER A 7 4.73 2.84 0.69
CA SER A 7 6.13 2.73 0.26
C SER A 7 6.90 1.61 0.95
N SER A 8 7.96 1.15 0.31
CA SER A 8 8.95 0.20 0.85
C SER A 8 9.96 0.89 1.77
N ASP A 9 9.54 1.43 2.91
CA ASP A 9 10.42 2.15 3.82
C ASP A 9 11.22 1.23 4.75
N VAL A 10 10.65 0.10 5.18
CA VAL A 10 11.33 -0.85 6.07
C VAL A 10 12.54 -1.45 5.37
N CYS A 11 12.39 -1.87 4.11
CA CYS A 11 13.50 -2.35 3.32
C CYS A 11 14.60 -1.27 3.19
N SER A 12 14.21 -0.02 2.89
CA SER A 12 15.16 1.10 2.73
C SER A 12 15.94 1.39 4.01
N SER A 13 15.31 1.40 5.18
CA SER A 13 15.99 1.64 6.47
C SER A 13 16.97 0.53 6.84
N ASP A 14 16.58 -0.72 6.68
CA ASP A 14 17.44 -1.88 6.94
C ASP A 14 18.62 -1.95 5.97
N LEU A 15 18.41 -1.63 4.70
CA LEU A 15 19.47 -1.58 3.70
C LEU A 15 20.46 -0.43 3.96
N CYS A 16 19.99 0.71 4.43
CA CYS A 16 20.86 1.81 4.83
C CYS A 16 21.73 1.41 6.04
N ARG A 17 21.16 0.75 7.06
CA ARG A 17 21.91 0.20 8.21
C ARG A 17 22.95 -0.83 7.77
N ALA A 18 22.61 -1.66 6.79
CA ALA A 18 23.52 -2.65 6.19
C ALA A 18 24.53 -2.05 5.21
N ARG A 19 24.54 -0.73 4.99
CA ARG A 19 25.38 0.00 4.02
C ARG A 19 25.16 -0.44 2.55
N LYS A 20 23.98 -0.94 2.23
CA LYS A 20 23.59 -1.35 0.88
C LYS A 20 22.80 -0.26 0.14
N LEU A 21 22.23 0.69 0.87
CA LEU A 21 21.55 1.87 0.37
C LEU A 21 22.28 3.13 0.88
N PRO A 22 22.63 4.10 0.02
CA PRO A 22 23.21 5.37 0.45
C PRO A 22 22.24 6.18 1.31
N TRP A 23 22.76 6.84 2.35
CA TRP A 23 21.97 7.68 3.25
C TRP A 23 21.06 8.71 2.55
N PRO A 24 21.53 9.43 1.51
CA PRO A 24 20.69 10.41 0.82
C PRO A 24 19.42 9.82 0.18
N GLU A 25 19.44 8.56 -0.22
CA GLU A 25 18.25 7.87 -0.76
C GLU A 25 17.21 7.58 0.33
N LEU A 26 17.66 7.23 1.54
CA LEU A 26 16.77 7.09 2.69
C LEU A 26 16.28 8.47 3.16
N GLU A 27 17.17 9.44 3.28
CA GLU A 27 16.85 10.80 3.75
C GLU A 27 15.76 11.46 2.90
N ALA A 28 15.74 11.20 1.59
CA ALA A 28 14.75 11.73 0.66
C ALA A 28 13.31 11.29 0.98
N ILE A 29 13.12 10.10 1.56
CA ILE A 29 11.79 9.55 1.88
C ILE A 29 11.37 9.78 3.34
N LEU A 30 12.30 10.17 4.24
CA LEU A 30 12.00 10.35 5.65
C LEU A 30 10.85 11.34 5.94
N PRO A 31 10.70 12.48 5.21
CA PRO A 31 9.57 13.37 5.43
C PRO A 31 8.21 12.70 5.21
N GLU A 32 8.11 11.82 4.22
CA GLU A 32 6.88 11.06 3.92
C GLU A 32 6.63 9.99 4.98
N VAL A 33 7.66 9.23 5.35
CA VAL A 33 7.59 8.19 6.39
C VAL A 33 7.22 8.79 7.76
N ALA A 34 7.69 10.00 8.05
CA ALA A 34 7.40 10.71 9.30
C ALA A 34 6.04 11.45 9.28
N ALA A 35 5.39 11.54 8.12
CA ALA A 35 4.12 12.24 8.01
C ALA A 35 3.02 11.48 8.77
N LEU A 36 2.22 12.22 9.53
CA LEU A 36 1.09 11.65 10.25
C LEU A 36 -0.12 11.50 9.34
N ASN A 37 -0.83 10.37 9.47
CA ASN A 37 -2.05 10.09 8.73
C ASN A 37 -3.26 10.98 9.11
N GLY A 38 -3.15 11.78 10.19
CA GLY A 38 -4.25 12.61 10.70
C GLY A 38 -4.86 13.53 9.65
N LYS A 39 -4.02 14.23 8.87
CA LYS A 39 -4.49 15.12 7.81
C LYS A 39 -5.27 14.39 6.72
N ALA A 40 -4.79 13.24 6.29
CA ALA A 40 -5.48 12.42 5.30
C ALA A 40 -6.80 11.88 5.85
N LEU A 41 -6.83 11.48 7.12
CA LEU A 41 -8.04 11.04 7.80
C LEU A 41 -9.07 12.18 7.91
N ASP A 42 -8.67 13.39 8.30
CA ASP A 42 -9.58 14.55 8.40
C ASP A 42 -10.25 14.88 7.06
N ILE A 43 -9.55 14.67 5.95
CA ILE A 43 -10.10 14.85 4.60
C ILE A 43 -11.03 13.69 4.26
N ALA A 44 -10.60 12.46 4.47
CA ALA A 44 -11.39 11.26 4.19
C ALA A 44 -12.75 11.30 4.92
N LEU A 45 -12.78 11.74 6.17
CA LEU A 45 -14.01 11.86 6.98
C LEU A 45 -15.03 12.88 6.46
N ARG A 46 -14.71 13.68 5.44
CA ARG A 46 -15.69 14.55 4.73
C ARG A 46 -16.51 13.76 3.71
N TYR A 47 -16.15 12.52 3.46
CA TYR A 47 -16.76 11.61 2.50
C TYR A 47 -17.46 10.45 3.21
N PRO A 48 -18.38 9.73 2.55
CA PRO A 48 -19.04 8.58 3.13
C PRO A 48 -18.10 7.36 3.15
N VAL A 49 -17.10 7.40 4.05
CA VAL A 49 -16.13 6.31 4.23
C VAL A 49 -16.84 5.05 4.73
N SER A 50 -16.68 3.94 4.00
CA SER A 50 -17.22 2.63 4.35
C SER A 50 -16.19 1.69 5.00
N GLY A 51 -14.90 2.02 4.90
CA GLY A 51 -13.82 1.28 5.53
C GLY A 51 -12.52 2.07 5.49
N CYS A 52 -11.73 1.95 6.54
CA CYS A 52 -10.42 2.61 6.65
C CYS A 52 -9.48 1.77 7.52
N THR A 53 -8.23 1.66 7.11
CA THR A 53 -7.14 1.12 7.91
C THR A 53 -5.84 1.84 7.55
N ASP A 54 -4.88 1.85 8.47
CA ASP A 54 -3.49 2.20 8.15
C ASP A 54 -2.74 0.99 7.57
N ILE A 55 -1.66 1.25 6.87
CA ILE A 55 -0.80 0.21 6.30
C ILE A 55 0.51 0.16 7.07
N THR A 56 0.76 -0.97 7.70
CA THR A 56 1.94 -1.18 8.54
C THR A 56 2.59 -2.56 8.27
N GLY A 57 2.99 -3.28 9.28
CA GLY A 57 3.84 -4.47 9.18
C GLY A 57 3.32 -5.63 8.34
N PHE A 58 2.01 -5.75 8.11
CA PHE A 58 1.45 -6.78 7.23
C PHE A 58 1.47 -6.39 5.73
N GLY A 59 1.95 -5.18 5.41
CA GLY A 59 1.99 -4.65 4.06
C GLY A 59 0.60 -4.40 3.47
N ILE A 60 0.57 -3.93 2.22
CA ILE A 60 -0.69 -3.58 1.55
C ILE A 60 -1.65 -4.77 1.49
N LEU A 61 -1.15 -5.96 1.16
CA LEU A 61 -2.02 -7.13 0.97
C LEU A 61 -2.61 -7.63 2.29
N GLY A 62 -1.83 -7.63 3.38
CA GLY A 62 -2.34 -8.06 4.68
C GLY A 62 -3.49 -7.16 5.16
N HIS A 63 -3.30 -5.85 5.12
CA HIS A 63 -4.34 -4.90 5.54
C HIS A 63 -5.54 -4.85 4.60
N CYS A 64 -5.33 -4.99 3.27
CA CYS A 64 -6.43 -5.19 2.33
C CYS A 64 -7.24 -6.45 2.64
N LEU A 65 -6.57 -7.55 3.01
CA LEU A 65 -7.24 -8.80 3.33
C LEU A 65 -8.09 -8.66 4.61
N GLU A 66 -7.57 -7.97 5.62
CA GLU A 66 -8.34 -7.67 6.84
C GLU A 66 -9.61 -6.88 6.50
N MET A 67 -9.50 -5.83 5.67
CA MET A 67 -10.66 -5.07 5.21
C MET A 67 -11.63 -5.94 4.40
N ALA A 68 -11.13 -6.74 3.46
CA ALA A 68 -11.94 -7.62 2.63
C ALA A 68 -12.76 -8.63 3.46
N LYS A 69 -12.10 -9.28 4.42
CA LYS A 69 -12.74 -10.26 5.33
C LYS A 69 -13.74 -9.59 6.29
N GLY A 70 -13.36 -8.45 6.87
CA GLY A 70 -14.22 -7.70 7.76
C GLY A 70 -15.50 -7.18 7.09
N SER A 71 -15.40 -6.82 5.80
CA SER A 71 -16.51 -6.29 5.02
C SER A 71 -17.22 -7.34 4.15
N GLN A 72 -16.78 -8.59 4.16
CA GLN A 72 -17.32 -9.71 3.36
C GLN A 72 -17.36 -9.40 1.86
N VAL A 73 -16.29 -8.79 1.33
CA VAL A 73 -16.13 -8.40 -0.08
C VAL A 73 -14.81 -8.93 -0.64
N ARG A 74 -14.66 -8.90 -1.96
CA ARG A 74 -13.36 -9.05 -2.62
C ARG A 74 -12.79 -7.67 -2.91
N ILE A 75 -11.50 -7.46 -2.63
CA ILE A 75 -10.78 -6.26 -3.02
C ILE A 75 -9.92 -6.57 -4.23
N ARG A 76 -10.13 -5.83 -5.32
CA ARG A 76 -9.28 -5.86 -6.52
C ARG A 76 -8.32 -4.69 -6.46
N LEU A 77 -7.02 -4.99 -6.56
CA LEU A 77 -5.95 -3.99 -6.64
C LEU A 77 -5.38 -3.97 -8.06
N HIS A 78 -5.05 -2.76 -8.52
CA HIS A 78 -4.32 -2.53 -9.78
C HIS A 78 -2.85 -2.31 -9.45
N PHE A 79 -1.98 -3.28 -9.80
CA PHE A 79 -0.55 -3.22 -9.47
C PHE A 79 0.10 -1.91 -9.94
N ASP A 80 -0.20 -1.51 -11.17
CA ASP A 80 0.40 -0.32 -11.78
C ASP A 80 -0.09 1.02 -11.14
N ALA A 81 -1.15 0.96 -10.35
CA ALA A 81 -1.64 2.10 -9.59
C ALA A 81 -1.03 2.20 -8.18
N LEU A 82 -0.30 1.19 -7.71
CA LEU A 82 0.30 1.23 -6.37
C LEU A 82 1.45 2.24 -6.33
N PRO A 83 1.51 3.12 -5.32
CA PRO A 83 2.60 4.09 -5.17
C PRO A 83 3.83 3.43 -4.56
N PHE A 84 4.88 3.26 -5.35
CA PHE A 84 6.17 2.77 -4.87
C PHE A 84 7.18 3.91 -4.82
N TYR A 85 8.07 3.91 -3.84
CA TYR A 85 9.27 4.75 -3.92
C TYR A 85 10.10 4.38 -5.16
N ALA A 86 10.71 5.38 -5.76
CA ALA A 86 11.40 5.25 -7.05
C ALA A 86 12.46 4.14 -7.08
N ASN A 87 13.12 3.88 -5.95
CA ASN A 87 14.18 2.87 -5.82
C ASN A 87 13.69 1.51 -5.30
N ALA A 88 12.44 1.40 -4.81
CA ALA A 88 11.92 0.17 -4.19
C ALA A 88 12.03 -1.04 -5.12
N LEU A 89 11.47 -0.96 -6.32
CA LEU A 89 11.57 -2.04 -7.32
C LEU A 89 13.01 -2.36 -7.71
N ALA A 90 13.91 -1.35 -7.74
CA ALA A 90 15.31 -1.56 -8.04
C ALA A 90 16.02 -2.37 -6.93
N MET A 91 15.67 -2.16 -5.66
CA MET A 91 16.19 -2.94 -4.53
C MET A 91 15.71 -4.39 -4.60
N TYR A 92 14.43 -4.60 -4.84
CA TYR A 92 13.89 -5.95 -5.01
C TYR A 92 14.52 -6.70 -6.18
N ARG A 93 14.84 -6.02 -7.30
CA ARG A 93 15.61 -6.62 -8.43
C ARG A 93 17.01 -7.05 -8.03
N LYS A 94 17.63 -6.43 -7.05
CA LYS A 94 18.92 -6.85 -6.47
C LYS A 94 18.80 -8.03 -5.50
N GLY A 95 17.58 -8.53 -5.25
CA GLY A 95 17.30 -9.59 -4.28
C GLY A 95 17.24 -9.13 -2.82
N GLU A 96 17.16 -7.81 -2.59
CA GLU A 96 17.01 -7.26 -1.26
C GLU A 96 15.54 -7.30 -0.86
N THR A 97 15.23 -8.02 0.20
CA THR A 97 13.88 -8.18 0.76
C THR A 97 13.93 -8.04 2.28
N THR A 98 12.79 -7.94 2.92
CA THR A 98 12.71 -7.91 4.38
C THR A 98 12.45 -9.30 4.96
N GLY A 99 12.79 -9.49 6.24
CA GLY A 99 12.50 -10.74 6.95
C GLY A 99 10.99 -11.04 7.07
N SER A 100 10.14 -10.02 7.00
CA SER A 100 8.68 -10.13 7.15
C SER A 100 7.96 -10.57 5.86
N ASN A 101 8.56 -10.40 4.68
CA ASN A 101 7.92 -10.75 3.40
C ASN A 101 7.40 -12.19 3.39
N LYS A 102 8.18 -13.13 3.91
CA LYS A 102 7.78 -14.55 3.96
C LYS A 102 6.52 -14.79 4.81
N ALA A 103 6.43 -14.14 5.96
CA ALA A 103 5.27 -14.24 6.84
C ALA A 103 4.04 -13.59 6.20
N ASN A 104 4.21 -12.39 5.61
CA ASN A 104 3.14 -11.67 4.93
C ASN A 104 2.61 -12.44 3.72
N LYS A 105 3.49 -13.12 2.98
CA LYS A 105 3.09 -14.00 1.87
C LYS A 105 2.23 -15.18 2.35
N LEU A 106 2.61 -15.81 3.46
CA LEU A 106 1.82 -16.89 4.05
C LEU A 106 0.46 -16.41 4.55
N LEU A 107 0.38 -15.18 5.07
CA LEU A 107 -0.85 -14.58 5.60
C LEU A 107 -1.96 -14.49 4.53
N VAL A 108 -1.60 -14.17 3.29
CA VAL A 108 -2.57 -13.91 2.22
C VAL A 108 -2.67 -15.05 1.19
N ARG A 109 -1.82 -16.07 1.28
CA ARG A 109 -1.62 -17.09 0.25
C ARG A 109 -2.91 -17.73 -0.28
N ASP A 110 -3.81 -18.09 0.62
CA ASP A 110 -5.02 -18.85 0.28
C ASP A 110 -6.19 -17.95 -0.17
N ASP A 111 -6.03 -16.63 -0.02
CA ASP A 111 -7.05 -15.62 -0.31
C ASP A 111 -6.66 -14.68 -1.47
N LEU A 112 -5.46 -14.88 -2.07
CA LEU A 112 -4.90 -14.02 -3.12
C LEU A 112 -4.98 -14.67 -4.50
N GLU A 113 -5.56 -13.96 -5.46
CA GLU A 113 -5.64 -14.32 -6.86
C GLU A 113 -4.86 -13.32 -7.73
N LEU A 114 -3.94 -13.78 -8.56
CA LEU A 114 -3.28 -12.95 -9.58
C LEU A 114 -4.06 -13.11 -10.89
N ILE A 115 -4.75 -12.04 -11.32
CA ILE A 115 -5.55 -12.01 -12.56
C ILE A 115 -4.63 -11.99 -13.78
N ARG A 116 -3.50 -11.29 -13.69
CA ARG A 116 -2.45 -11.31 -14.70
C ARG A 116 -1.12 -11.81 -14.11
N PRO A 117 -0.22 -12.35 -14.91
CA PRO A 117 1.12 -12.69 -14.43
C PRO A 117 1.85 -11.43 -13.96
N LEU A 118 2.41 -11.49 -12.77
CA LEU A 118 3.40 -10.54 -12.25
C LEU A 118 4.76 -11.24 -12.24
N ASP A 119 5.84 -10.49 -12.50
CA ASP A 119 7.19 -11.03 -12.34
C ASP A 119 7.52 -11.27 -10.86
N ALA A 120 8.66 -11.92 -10.59
CA ALA A 120 9.06 -12.26 -9.23
C ALA A 120 9.26 -11.02 -8.34
N VAL A 121 9.77 -9.92 -8.91
CA VAL A 121 10.00 -8.66 -8.19
C VAL A 121 8.68 -7.96 -7.88
N GLN A 122 7.80 -7.88 -8.87
CA GLN A 122 6.46 -7.32 -8.72
C GLN A 122 5.63 -8.10 -7.67
N THR A 123 5.77 -9.41 -7.68
CA THR A 123 5.08 -10.26 -6.69
C THR A 123 5.64 -10.06 -5.31
N GLU A 124 6.97 -10.03 -5.15
CA GLU A 124 7.61 -9.98 -3.85
C GLU A 124 7.40 -8.64 -3.14
N ILE A 125 7.42 -7.50 -3.85
CA ILE A 125 7.22 -6.17 -3.25
C ILE A 125 5.82 -5.98 -2.65
N LEU A 126 4.82 -6.74 -3.10
CA LEU A 126 3.47 -6.70 -2.56
C LEU A 126 3.37 -7.17 -1.09
N PHE A 127 4.35 -7.91 -0.63
CA PHE A 127 4.43 -8.43 0.74
C PHE A 127 5.33 -7.59 1.65
N ASP A 128 5.84 -6.46 1.14
CA ASP A 128 6.74 -5.60 1.88
C ASP A 128 6.05 -4.96 3.09
N PRO A 129 6.59 -5.12 4.31
CA PRO A 129 6.07 -4.45 5.48
C PRO A 129 6.31 -2.94 5.38
N GLN A 130 5.46 -2.15 6.00
CA GLN A 130 5.60 -0.69 6.06
C GLN A 130 5.78 -0.22 7.50
N THR A 131 6.57 0.83 7.70
CA THR A 131 6.67 1.51 9.01
C THR A 131 5.48 2.44 9.20
N SER A 132 5.18 3.23 8.16
CA SER A 132 4.07 4.18 8.13
C SER A 132 3.61 4.34 6.68
N GLY A 133 2.80 3.38 6.22
CA GLY A 133 2.41 3.25 4.81
C GLY A 133 1.15 4.04 4.43
N GLY A 134 0.71 4.99 5.27
CA GLY A 134 -0.47 5.80 4.99
C GLY A 134 -1.80 5.09 5.28
N LEU A 135 -2.88 5.59 4.68
CA LEU A 135 -4.24 5.07 4.88
C LEU A 135 -4.76 4.36 3.64
N LEU A 136 -5.42 3.24 3.85
CA LEU A 136 -6.28 2.58 2.87
C LEU A 136 -7.73 2.93 3.20
N VAL A 137 -8.42 3.61 2.28
CA VAL A 137 -9.76 4.13 2.51
C VAL A 137 -10.71 3.62 1.43
N SER A 138 -11.91 3.20 1.81
CA SER A 138 -12.98 2.82 0.90
C SER A 138 -14.11 3.85 0.94
N VAL A 139 -14.45 4.38 -0.23
CA VAL A 139 -15.56 5.33 -0.43
C VAL A 139 -16.39 4.90 -1.65
N PRO A 140 -17.62 5.41 -1.83
CA PRO A 140 -18.38 5.25 -3.06
C PRO A 140 -17.58 5.70 -4.28
N ARG A 141 -17.80 5.02 -5.43
CA ARG A 141 -17.05 5.30 -6.66
C ARG A 141 -17.18 6.76 -7.12
N GLU A 142 -18.36 7.31 -6.97
CA GLU A 142 -18.69 8.71 -7.35
C GLU A 142 -17.92 9.76 -6.56
N ASP A 143 -17.43 9.41 -5.36
CA ASP A 143 -16.68 10.30 -4.49
C ASP A 143 -15.16 10.12 -4.60
N ALA A 144 -14.70 9.04 -5.22
CA ALA A 144 -13.30 8.64 -5.18
C ALA A 144 -12.35 9.65 -5.85
N ASP A 145 -12.67 10.12 -7.07
CA ASP A 145 -11.84 11.09 -7.79
C ASP A 145 -11.74 12.40 -7.03
N ARG A 146 -12.88 12.92 -6.54
CA ARG A 146 -12.94 14.16 -5.78
C ARG A 146 -12.15 14.06 -4.47
N MET A 147 -12.24 12.92 -3.76
CA MET A 147 -11.45 12.71 -2.54
C MET A 147 -9.95 12.70 -2.83
N VAL A 148 -9.52 12.09 -3.94
CA VAL A 148 -8.11 12.12 -4.37
C VAL A 148 -7.65 13.55 -4.65
N GLU A 149 -8.45 14.34 -5.37
CA GLU A 149 -8.14 15.76 -5.64
C GLU A 149 -8.00 16.58 -4.35
N ASP A 150 -8.91 16.40 -3.40
CA ASP A 150 -8.86 17.07 -2.09
C ASP A 150 -7.62 16.64 -1.27
N LEU A 151 -7.24 15.39 -1.31
CA LEU A 151 -6.03 14.88 -0.66
C LEU A 151 -4.77 15.50 -1.27
N ILE A 152 -4.64 15.45 -2.60
CA ILE A 152 -3.48 16.01 -3.33
C ILE A 152 -3.35 17.51 -3.07
N SER A 153 -4.43 18.27 -3.22
CA SER A 153 -4.43 19.72 -2.99
C SER A 153 -4.10 20.10 -1.55
N SER A 154 -4.38 19.20 -0.63
CA SER A 154 -4.07 19.36 0.80
C SER A 154 -2.67 18.88 1.17
N GLY A 155 -1.83 18.43 0.25
CA GLY A 155 -0.44 18.03 0.49
C GLY A 155 -0.25 16.55 0.82
N VAL A 156 -1.10 15.68 0.25
CA VAL A 156 -0.93 14.22 0.20
C VAL A 156 -0.74 13.82 -1.28
N PRO A 157 0.44 14.07 -1.88
CA PRO A 157 0.65 13.99 -3.33
C PRO A 157 0.58 12.57 -3.89
N SER A 158 0.79 11.55 -3.07
CA SER A 158 0.73 10.14 -3.45
C SER A 158 -0.69 9.55 -3.44
N ALA A 159 -1.69 10.32 -2.98
CA ALA A 159 -3.07 9.86 -2.95
C ALA A 159 -3.58 9.49 -4.35
N ARG A 160 -4.17 8.30 -4.46
CA ARG A 160 -4.68 7.77 -5.74
C ARG A 160 -5.67 6.62 -5.53
N ILE A 161 -6.40 6.31 -6.58
CA ILE A 161 -7.26 5.12 -6.61
C ILE A 161 -6.39 3.92 -6.98
N ILE A 162 -6.28 2.95 -6.07
CA ILE A 162 -5.45 1.75 -6.27
C ILE A 162 -6.26 0.49 -6.54
N GLY A 163 -7.58 0.56 -6.50
CA GLY A 163 -8.43 -0.59 -6.72
C GLY A 163 -9.88 -0.35 -6.33
N ALA A 164 -10.63 -1.42 -6.23
CA ALA A 164 -12.05 -1.37 -5.89
C ALA A 164 -12.48 -2.55 -5.02
N ALA A 165 -13.44 -2.32 -4.13
CA ALA A 165 -14.21 -3.38 -3.51
C ALA A 165 -15.26 -3.88 -4.51
N ILE A 166 -15.34 -5.18 -4.70
CA ILE A 166 -16.27 -5.82 -5.63
C ILE A 166 -17.03 -6.96 -4.94
N ASN A 167 -18.18 -7.31 -5.48
CA ASN A 167 -18.92 -8.48 -5.01
C ASN A 167 -18.11 -9.75 -5.29
N GLY A 168 -18.08 -10.66 -4.34
CA GLY A 168 -17.38 -11.93 -4.45
C GLY A 168 -17.07 -12.54 -3.09
N SER A 169 -16.51 -13.72 -3.08
CA SER A 169 -15.98 -14.33 -1.85
C SER A 169 -14.90 -13.44 -1.28
N PRO A 170 -14.88 -13.23 0.06
CA PRO A 170 -13.85 -12.42 0.72
C PRO A 170 -12.46 -12.85 0.31
N GLY A 171 -11.63 -11.89 -0.09
CA GLY A 171 -10.27 -12.15 -0.56
C GLY A 171 -9.73 -11.02 -1.41
N LEU A 172 -8.61 -11.27 -2.07
CA LEU A 172 -7.88 -10.29 -2.88
C LEU A 172 -7.74 -10.77 -4.31
N SER A 173 -7.73 -9.84 -5.25
CA SER A 173 -7.27 -10.07 -6.61
C SER A 173 -6.40 -8.90 -7.08
N ILE A 174 -5.40 -9.20 -7.94
CA ILE A 174 -4.45 -8.21 -8.48
C ILE A 174 -4.38 -8.38 -9.99
N ASP A 175 -4.47 -7.25 -10.71
CA ASP A 175 -4.29 -7.17 -12.16
C ASP A 175 -3.20 -6.18 -12.56
#